data_3a7a655492bc91e1a2462969d5d73c3f
#
_entry.id   3a7a655492bc91e1a2462969d5d73c3f
#
_cell.length_a   1.000
_cell.length_b   1.000
_cell.length_c   1.000
_cell.angle_alpha   90.00
_cell.angle_beta   90.00
_cell.angle_gamma   90.00
#
_symmetry.space_group_name_H-M   'P 1'
#
loop_
_entity.id
_entity.type
_entity.pdbx_description
1 polymer ?
#
loop_
_entity_poly.entity_id
_entity_poly.type
_entity_poly.pdbx_seq_one_letter_code
_entity_poly.pdbx_strand_id
1 'polypeptide(L)'
;MFRYNKIIILLILFLLSSCNAYKSISSKYNILYNGELFLNEGINQLKDSYKENFWEILPVIKENNITNSLPDYPTKNFLKSEEKAIKVIQKMGDDNNLESEYINEAYLLLGKSRFFDKRYISALQAFNYLIKQNDKSELWIEAFYWKTLININLEQFDTAISSVNKLLKDDTISNKSKQKLYSLKSEVYYKKKDYNKLIESLKNTFKNSIDKDELRRYKYIIGQTFLSLKEKDSASTYFKDVININASKFSDIYLDTELKISLINNNDYGSDYFKKKLNQPRNYLSKGKINYYYAKNFIIKEDLIKGKILLKNALKENQDDENLEKNIYYELFNINLIEKDYLNANSYLDSVIILTDNSSKTFFTLNKKRE
;
A
#
# COMPACT_ATOMS: atom_id res chain seq x y z
N MET A 1 -12.05 -70.96 -5.29
CA MET A 1 -12.49 -70.11 -4.16
C MET A 1 -11.32 -69.37 -3.47
N PHE A 2 -10.18 -69.98 -3.25
CA PHE A 2 -9.04 -69.35 -2.55
C PHE A 2 -8.34 -68.20 -3.28
N ARG A 3 -8.41 -68.11 -4.60
CA ARG A 3 -7.79 -67.01 -5.39
C ARG A 3 -8.58 -65.68 -5.31
N TYR A 4 -9.91 -65.75 -5.26
CA TYR A 4 -10.76 -64.56 -5.16
C TYR A 4 -10.65 -63.88 -3.79
N ASN A 5 -10.52 -64.67 -2.70
CA ASN A 5 -10.35 -64.09 -1.37
C ASN A 5 -9.03 -63.33 -1.24
N LYS A 6 -7.94 -63.74 -1.88
CA LYS A 6 -6.65 -63.01 -1.86
C LYS A 6 -6.75 -61.68 -2.60
N ILE A 7 -7.47 -61.62 -3.72
CA ILE A 7 -7.67 -60.38 -4.49
C ILE A 7 -8.55 -59.41 -3.72
N ILE A 8 -9.59 -59.88 -3.04
CA ILE A 8 -10.45 -59.04 -2.20
C ILE A 8 -9.67 -58.47 -1.00
N ILE A 9 -8.84 -59.30 -0.37
CA ILE A 9 -7.98 -58.83 0.76
C ILE A 9 -6.97 -57.77 0.28
N LEU A 10 -6.37 -57.96 -0.91
CA LEU A 10 -5.45 -56.99 -1.51
C LEU A 10 -6.15 -55.67 -1.85
N LEU A 11 -7.37 -55.72 -2.38
CA LEU A 11 -8.23 -54.56 -2.68
C LEU A 11 -8.62 -53.81 -1.39
N ILE A 12 -8.96 -54.52 -0.32
CA ILE A 12 -9.28 -53.92 0.98
C ILE A 12 -8.06 -53.27 1.59
N LEU A 13 -6.87 -53.90 1.51
CA LEU A 13 -5.62 -53.31 1.97
C LEU A 13 -5.24 -52.04 1.18
N PHE A 14 -5.50 -52.03 -0.13
CA PHE A 14 -5.28 -50.86 -0.99
C PHE A 14 -6.25 -49.72 -0.66
N LEU A 15 -7.53 -50.02 -0.37
CA LEU A 15 -8.51 -49.05 0.07
C LEU A 15 -8.20 -48.48 1.45
N LEU A 16 -7.68 -49.28 2.37
CA LEU A 16 -7.27 -48.82 3.72
C LEU A 16 -6.01 -47.96 3.67
N SER A 17 -5.05 -48.28 2.81
CA SER A 17 -3.85 -47.43 2.60
C SER A 17 -4.17 -46.10 1.94
N SER A 18 -5.10 -46.08 0.97
CA SER A 18 -5.56 -44.83 0.31
C SER A 18 -6.29 -43.90 1.28
N CYS A 19 -7.06 -44.45 2.23
CA CYS A 19 -7.80 -43.70 3.23
C CYS A 19 -6.87 -42.97 4.24
N ASN A 20 -5.74 -43.60 4.61
CA ASN A 20 -4.76 -42.99 5.46
C ASN A 20 -3.95 -41.90 4.76
N ALA A 21 -3.58 -42.11 3.51
CA ALA A 21 -2.92 -41.07 2.69
C ALA A 21 -3.84 -39.86 2.49
N TYR A 22 -5.12 -40.09 2.17
CA TYR A 22 -6.11 -39.00 2.01
C TYR A 22 -6.31 -38.23 3.32
N LYS A 23 -6.40 -38.89 4.48
CA LYS A 23 -6.50 -38.20 5.78
C LYS A 23 -5.26 -37.39 6.11
N SER A 24 -4.07 -37.87 5.76
CA SER A 24 -2.82 -37.16 5.95
C SER A 24 -2.79 -35.88 5.13
N ILE A 25 -3.06 -35.95 3.82
CA ILE A 25 -3.07 -34.81 2.90
C ILE A 25 -4.14 -33.78 3.31
N SER A 26 -5.37 -34.24 3.58
CA SER A 26 -6.47 -33.38 4.03
C SER A 26 -6.14 -32.68 5.35
N SER A 27 -5.49 -33.37 6.30
CA SER A 27 -5.07 -32.76 7.58
C SER A 27 -4.01 -31.67 7.36
N LYS A 28 -3.05 -31.88 6.46
CA LYS A 28 -1.97 -30.92 6.16
C LYS A 28 -2.52 -29.69 5.46
N TYR A 29 -3.37 -29.88 4.46
CA TYR A 29 -4.08 -28.79 3.79
C TYR A 29 -4.88 -27.92 4.77
N ASN A 30 -5.64 -28.54 5.68
CA ASN A 30 -6.41 -27.84 6.70
C ASN A 30 -5.52 -27.01 7.65
N ILE A 31 -4.32 -27.51 8.00
CA ILE A 31 -3.39 -26.76 8.85
C ILE A 31 -2.88 -25.52 8.13
N LEU A 32 -2.47 -25.68 6.87
CA LEU A 32 -1.95 -24.57 6.06
C LEU A 32 -3.05 -23.52 5.80
N TYR A 33 -4.23 -23.98 5.39
CA TYR A 33 -5.40 -23.12 5.19
C TYR A 33 -5.76 -22.29 6.44
N ASN A 34 -5.78 -22.93 7.63
CA ASN A 34 -6.02 -22.22 8.88
C ASN A 34 -4.90 -21.20 9.18
N GLY A 35 -3.65 -21.51 8.82
CA GLY A 35 -2.54 -20.58 8.92
C GLY A 35 -2.73 -19.35 8.05
N GLU A 36 -3.18 -19.53 6.80
CA GLU A 36 -3.51 -18.43 5.89
C GLU A 36 -4.70 -17.60 6.38
N LEU A 37 -5.71 -18.22 6.97
CA LEU A 37 -6.81 -17.47 7.59
C LEU A 37 -6.31 -16.52 8.68
N PHE A 38 -5.46 -16.99 9.59
CA PHE A 38 -4.87 -16.12 10.63
C PHE A 38 -4.01 -15.01 10.04
N LEU A 39 -3.19 -15.31 9.02
CA LEU A 39 -2.43 -14.29 8.32
C LEU A 39 -3.33 -13.21 7.73
N ASN A 40 -4.38 -13.63 7.02
CA ASN A 40 -5.31 -12.71 6.36
C ASN A 40 -6.13 -11.88 7.37
N GLU A 41 -6.54 -12.46 8.49
CA GLU A 41 -7.19 -11.73 9.59
C GLU A 41 -6.27 -10.62 10.13
N GLY A 42 -4.99 -10.94 10.39
CA GLY A 42 -4.01 -9.96 10.84
C GLY A 42 -3.79 -8.85 9.81
N ILE A 43 -3.64 -9.20 8.53
CA ILE A 43 -3.48 -8.23 7.44
C ILE A 43 -4.72 -7.34 7.29
N ASN A 44 -5.92 -7.89 7.42
CA ASN A 44 -7.16 -7.12 7.32
C ASN A 44 -7.27 -6.12 8.48
N GLN A 45 -6.94 -6.51 9.70
CA GLN A 45 -6.88 -5.59 10.83
C GLN A 45 -5.92 -4.42 10.58
N LEU A 46 -4.73 -4.70 9.98
CA LEU A 46 -3.79 -3.65 9.58
C LEU A 46 -4.36 -2.75 8.49
N LYS A 47 -5.05 -3.33 7.50
CA LYS A 47 -5.67 -2.56 6.39
C LYS A 47 -6.81 -1.67 6.87
N ASP A 48 -7.64 -2.15 7.77
CA ASP A 48 -8.80 -1.43 8.30
C ASP A 48 -8.39 -0.21 9.13
N SER A 49 -7.22 -0.27 9.76
CA SER A 49 -6.66 0.84 10.52
C SER A 49 -5.81 1.81 9.71
N TYR A 50 -5.36 1.38 8.54
CA TYR A 50 -4.48 2.19 7.70
C TYR A 50 -5.25 3.22 6.89
N LYS A 51 -4.96 4.50 7.13
CA LYS A 51 -5.45 5.61 6.31
C LYS A 51 -4.34 6.09 5.38
N GLU A 52 -4.60 6.14 4.07
CA GLU A 52 -3.64 6.67 3.09
C GLU A 52 -3.52 8.19 3.22
N ASN A 53 -2.27 8.67 3.23
CA ASN A 53 -2.00 10.11 3.26
C ASN A 53 -1.99 10.67 1.83
N PHE A 54 -3.14 11.14 1.35
CA PHE A 54 -3.29 11.75 0.02
C PHE A 54 -2.62 13.12 -0.12
N TRP A 55 -2.12 13.71 0.98
CA TRP A 55 -1.38 14.97 0.97
C TRP A 55 0.06 14.83 0.52
N GLU A 56 0.56 13.60 0.50
CA GLU A 56 1.89 13.23 0.02
C GLU A 56 1.78 12.29 -1.19
N ILE A 57 2.91 12.05 -1.86
CA ILE A 57 2.97 11.01 -2.89
C ILE A 57 2.71 9.68 -2.20
N LEU A 58 1.69 8.94 -2.66
CA LEU A 58 1.38 7.63 -2.08
C LEU A 58 2.53 6.64 -2.31
N PRO A 59 2.78 5.73 -1.37
CA PRO A 59 3.73 4.64 -1.58
C PRO A 59 3.24 3.72 -2.71
N VAL A 60 4.18 3.19 -3.47
CA VAL A 60 3.83 2.28 -4.57
C VAL A 60 3.29 0.96 -4.02
N ILE A 61 3.95 0.42 -3.00
CA ILE A 61 3.59 -0.84 -2.34
C ILE A 61 2.91 -0.54 -1.01
N LYS A 62 1.60 -0.80 -0.97
CA LYS A 62 0.76 -0.50 0.20
C LYS A 62 1.16 -1.29 1.43
N GLU A 63 1.54 -2.56 1.26
CA GLU A 63 1.93 -3.49 2.32
C GLU A 63 3.08 -2.96 3.18
N ASN A 64 3.97 -2.17 2.63
CA ASN A 64 5.08 -1.56 3.37
C ASN A 64 4.64 -0.58 4.45
N ASN A 65 3.48 0.04 4.29
CA ASN A 65 3.05 1.15 5.13
C ASN A 65 1.96 0.76 6.13
N ILE A 66 1.17 -0.28 5.83
CA ILE A 66 0.13 -0.76 6.75
C ILE A 66 0.72 -1.27 8.07
N THR A 67 2.00 -1.63 8.11
CA THR A 67 2.66 -2.16 9.31
C THR A 67 3.07 -1.08 10.32
N ASN A 68 2.95 0.22 10.01
CA ASN A 68 3.58 1.27 10.84
C ASN A 68 2.64 1.98 11.82
N SER A 69 1.32 1.71 11.85
CA SER A 69 0.35 2.66 12.39
C SER A 69 -0.63 2.17 13.45
N LEU A 70 -0.36 1.06 14.19
CA LEU A 70 -1.31 0.56 15.18
C LEU A 70 -0.78 0.52 16.60
N PRO A 71 -1.55 1.03 17.61
CA PRO A 71 -1.27 0.80 19.03
C PRO A 71 -1.44 -0.69 19.40
N ASP A 72 -2.49 -1.36 18.90
CA ASP A 72 -2.75 -2.79 19.10
C ASP A 72 -2.39 -3.58 17.84
N TYR A 73 -1.11 -3.94 17.74
CA TYR A 73 -0.60 -4.67 16.59
C TYR A 73 -1.08 -6.13 16.60
N PRO A 74 -1.57 -6.71 15.47
CA PRO A 74 -2.17 -8.05 15.44
C PRO A 74 -1.14 -9.20 15.51
N THR A 75 -0.10 -9.06 16.32
CA THR A 75 0.97 -10.04 16.55
C THR A 75 0.42 -11.44 16.84
N LYS A 76 -0.66 -11.55 17.62
CA LYS A 76 -1.28 -12.84 17.95
C LYS A 76 -1.72 -13.63 16.72
N ASN A 77 -2.25 -12.97 15.70
CA ASN A 77 -2.68 -13.62 14.46
C ASN A 77 -1.47 -14.08 13.65
N PHE A 78 -0.42 -13.28 13.58
CA PHE A 78 0.81 -13.64 12.87
C PHE A 78 1.55 -14.78 13.56
N LEU A 79 1.59 -14.83 14.89
CA LEU A 79 2.16 -15.93 15.64
C LEU A 79 1.37 -17.24 15.44
N LYS A 80 0.02 -17.19 15.43
CA LYS A 80 -0.80 -18.36 15.12
C LYS A 80 -0.57 -18.87 13.70
N SER A 81 -0.45 -17.96 12.73
CA SER A 81 -0.13 -18.31 11.36
C SER A 81 1.24 -18.98 11.26
N GLU A 82 2.25 -18.42 11.90
CA GLU A 82 3.59 -19.00 12.00
C GLU A 82 3.58 -20.41 12.63
N GLU A 83 2.85 -20.60 13.73
CA GLU A 83 2.71 -21.92 14.38
C GLU A 83 2.15 -22.96 13.40
N LYS A 84 1.15 -22.60 12.60
CA LYS A 84 0.58 -23.51 11.60
C LYS A 84 1.58 -23.85 10.49
N ALA A 85 2.32 -22.86 10.00
CA ALA A 85 3.36 -23.06 9.01
C ALA A 85 4.47 -24.00 9.53
N ILE A 86 4.98 -23.77 10.74
CA ILE A 86 5.98 -24.61 11.39
C ILE A 86 5.47 -26.04 11.57
N LYS A 87 4.21 -26.21 11.99
CA LYS A 87 3.61 -27.54 12.16
C LYS A 87 3.54 -28.33 10.84
N VAL A 88 3.30 -27.66 9.72
CA VAL A 88 3.34 -28.31 8.39
C VAL A 88 4.77 -28.72 8.08
N ILE A 89 5.75 -27.82 8.21
CA ILE A 89 7.17 -28.09 7.93
C ILE A 89 7.70 -29.26 8.77
N GLN A 90 7.36 -29.32 10.06
CA GLN A 90 7.79 -30.41 10.95
C GLN A 90 7.18 -31.76 10.57
N LYS A 91 5.88 -31.78 10.21
CA LYS A 91 5.19 -33.02 9.84
C LYS A 91 5.64 -33.60 8.48
N MET A 92 6.22 -32.77 7.61
CA MET A 92 6.61 -33.14 6.26
C MET A 92 8.10 -33.42 6.12
N GLY A 93 8.92 -33.00 7.08
CA GLY A 93 10.37 -33.24 7.06
C GLY A 93 10.78 -34.73 7.06
N ASP A 94 9.82 -35.62 7.37
CA ASP A 94 10.04 -37.06 7.48
C ASP A 94 9.62 -37.88 6.24
N ASP A 95 8.93 -37.26 5.24
CA ASP A 95 8.36 -37.97 4.07
C ASP A 95 9.00 -37.51 2.74
N ASN A 96 9.71 -38.44 2.12
CA ASN A 96 10.44 -38.20 0.86
C ASN A 96 9.54 -38.22 -0.38
N ASN A 97 9.12 -37.23 -1.07
CA ASN A 97 8.78 -37.12 -2.50
C ASN A 97 7.43 -36.58 -2.99
N LEU A 98 6.35 -36.49 -2.21
CA LEU A 98 5.08 -35.94 -2.73
C LEU A 98 4.68 -34.60 -2.07
N GLU A 99 5.52 -34.05 -1.20
CA GLU A 99 5.13 -33.01 -0.27
C GLU A 99 5.93 -31.71 -0.44
N SER A 100 6.79 -31.61 -1.46
CA SER A 100 7.64 -30.42 -1.68
C SER A 100 6.81 -29.15 -1.90
N GLU A 101 5.64 -29.23 -2.52
CA GLU A 101 4.77 -28.07 -2.79
C GLU A 101 4.19 -27.50 -1.49
N TYR A 102 3.61 -28.34 -0.62
CA TYR A 102 3.08 -27.90 0.67
C TYR A 102 4.17 -27.36 1.62
N ILE A 103 5.38 -27.92 1.56
CA ILE A 103 6.52 -27.42 2.31
C ILE A 103 6.88 -26.00 1.80
N ASN A 104 6.89 -25.80 0.51
CA ASN A 104 7.19 -24.51 -0.11
C ASN A 104 6.13 -23.46 0.25
N GLU A 105 4.84 -23.82 0.19
CA GLU A 105 3.74 -22.96 0.64
C GLU A 105 3.86 -22.64 2.14
N ALA A 106 4.21 -23.63 2.98
CA ALA A 106 4.41 -23.41 4.41
C ALA A 106 5.61 -22.46 4.70
N TYR A 107 6.72 -22.57 3.94
CA TYR A 107 7.82 -21.61 4.06
C TYR A 107 7.44 -20.22 3.59
N LEU A 108 6.61 -20.09 2.54
CA LEU A 108 6.08 -18.81 2.10
C LEU A 108 5.19 -18.18 3.18
N LEU A 109 4.26 -18.97 3.75
CA LEU A 109 3.39 -18.54 4.84
C LEU A 109 4.20 -18.13 6.09
N LEU A 110 5.21 -18.92 6.44
CA LEU A 110 6.14 -18.62 7.55
C LEU A 110 6.84 -17.27 7.32
N GLY A 111 7.37 -17.05 6.13
CA GLY A 111 8.05 -15.82 5.78
C GLY A 111 7.12 -14.61 5.84
N LYS A 112 5.90 -14.73 5.29
CA LYS A 112 4.89 -13.65 5.31
C LYS A 112 4.43 -13.34 6.73
N SER A 113 4.17 -14.34 7.55
CA SER A 113 3.78 -14.17 8.95
C SER A 113 4.83 -13.37 9.73
N ARG A 114 6.09 -13.72 9.55
CA ARG A 114 7.22 -13.01 10.18
C ARG A 114 7.45 -11.62 9.62
N PHE A 115 7.20 -11.41 8.32
CA PHE A 115 7.28 -10.09 7.68
C PHE A 115 6.27 -9.14 8.30
N PHE A 116 5.00 -9.54 8.33
CA PHE A 116 3.95 -8.72 8.93
C PHE A 116 4.11 -8.53 10.44
N ASP A 117 4.79 -9.44 11.12
CA ASP A 117 5.18 -9.29 12.53
C ASP A 117 6.51 -8.51 12.71
N LYS A 118 7.00 -7.85 11.66
CA LYS A 118 8.23 -7.02 11.63
C LYS A 118 9.53 -7.78 11.98
N ARG A 119 9.50 -9.10 12.04
CA ARG A 119 10.66 -9.96 12.29
C ARG A 119 11.41 -10.26 10.98
N TYR A 120 11.95 -9.22 10.35
CA TYR A 120 12.51 -9.27 9.00
C TYR A 120 13.65 -10.29 8.83
N ILE A 121 14.57 -10.39 9.80
CA ILE A 121 15.69 -11.34 9.70
C ILE A 121 15.19 -12.79 9.70
N SER A 122 14.23 -13.12 10.55
CA SER A 122 13.61 -14.45 10.60
C SER A 122 12.75 -14.73 9.35
N ALA A 123 12.12 -13.71 8.77
CA ALA A 123 11.40 -13.83 7.50
C ALA A 123 12.35 -14.12 6.33
N LEU A 124 13.51 -13.46 6.28
CA LEU A 124 14.55 -13.73 5.27
C LEU A 124 15.03 -15.18 5.25
N GLN A 125 15.12 -15.83 6.41
CA GLN A 125 15.50 -17.25 6.49
C GLN A 125 14.48 -18.13 5.75
N ALA A 126 13.17 -17.90 5.93
CA ALA A 126 12.11 -18.64 5.27
C ALA A 126 12.10 -18.39 3.75
N PHE A 127 12.19 -17.13 3.31
CA PHE A 127 12.23 -16.81 1.89
C PHE A 127 13.50 -17.32 1.20
N ASN A 128 14.66 -17.31 1.88
CA ASN A 128 15.90 -17.84 1.34
C ASN A 128 15.85 -19.36 1.10
N TYR A 129 15.09 -20.11 1.91
CA TYR A 129 14.86 -21.53 1.65
C TYR A 129 14.23 -21.74 0.26
N LEU A 130 13.16 -20.98 -0.07
CA LEU A 130 12.50 -21.06 -1.37
C LEU A 130 13.40 -20.58 -2.52
N ILE A 131 14.13 -19.49 -2.30
CA ILE A 131 14.97 -18.89 -3.35
C ILE A 131 16.14 -19.79 -3.74
N LYS A 132 16.65 -20.60 -2.81
CA LYS A 132 17.72 -21.57 -3.08
C LYS A 132 17.33 -22.63 -4.13
N GLN A 133 16.04 -22.95 -4.27
CA GLN A 133 15.56 -23.93 -5.25
C GLN A 133 15.73 -23.45 -6.70
N ASN A 134 15.74 -22.13 -6.93
CA ASN A 134 15.98 -21.45 -8.20
C ASN A 134 15.14 -21.98 -9.39
N ASP A 135 13.91 -22.43 -9.10
CA ASP A 135 12.99 -23.00 -10.09
C ASP A 135 12.19 -21.93 -10.87
N LYS A 136 12.27 -20.67 -10.42
CA LYS A 136 11.52 -19.52 -10.96
C LYS A 136 10.00 -19.72 -11.04
N SER A 137 9.47 -20.63 -10.24
CA SER A 137 8.04 -20.86 -10.06
C SER A 137 7.33 -19.60 -9.53
N GLU A 138 5.99 -19.60 -9.53
CA GLU A 138 5.23 -18.48 -8.93
C GLU A 138 5.55 -18.32 -7.43
N LEU A 139 5.74 -19.40 -6.69
CA LEU A 139 6.14 -19.38 -5.29
C LEU A 139 7.55 -18.79 -5.10
N TRP A 140 8.47 -19.14 -5.99
CA TRP A 140 9.83 -18.56 -6.00
C TRP A 140 9.79 -17.04 -6.22
N ILE A 141 9.00 -16.59 -7.22
CA ILE A 141 8.82 -15.15 -7.51
C ILE A 141 8.19 -14.42 -6.32
N GLU A 142 7.21 -15.06 -5.65
CA GLU A 142 6.58 -14.50 -4.47
C GLU A 142 7.59 -14.35 -3.31
N ALA A 143 8.39 -15.39 -3.05
CA ALA A 143 9.46 -15.33 -2.05
C ALA A 143 10.51 -14.27 -2.37
N PHE A 144 10.90 -14.15 -3.65
CA PHE A 144 11.81 -13.11 -4.13
C PHE A 144 11.22 -11.70 -3.91
N TYR A 145 9.93 -11.53 -4.20
CA TYR A 145 9.21 -10.27 -3.96
C TYR A 145 9.31 -9.84 -2.49
N TRP A 146 8.92 -10.73 -1.56
CA TRP A 146 8.94 -10.43 -0.12
C TRP A 146 10.35 -10.22 0.42
N LYS A 147 11.31 -11.01 -0.02
CA LYS A 147 12.73 -10.80 0.34
C LYS A 147 13.22 -9.42 -0.12
N THR A 148 12.90 -9.05 -1.36
CA THR A 148 13.32 -7.75 -1.90
C THR A 148 12.63 -6.60 -1.16
N LEU A 149 11.36 -6.78 -0.76
CA LEU A 149 10.63 -5.81 0.03
C LEU A 149 11.26 -5.62 1.42
N ILE A 150 11.76 -6.70 2.04
CA ILE A 150 12.55 -6.60 3.27
C ILE A 150 13.82 -5.78 3.05
N ASN A 151 14.56 -6.05 1.96
CA ASN A 151 15.77 -5.27 1.64
C ASN A 151 15.45 -3.77 1.47
N ILE A 152 14.29 -3.44 0.87
CA ILE A 152 13.82 -2.05 0.74
C ILE A 152 13.54 -1.44 2.13
N ASN A 153 12.90 -2.19 3.04
CA ASN A 153 12.61 -1.74 4.41
C ASN A 153 13.87 -1.57 5.27
N LEU A 154 14.91 -2.33 4.96
CA LEU A 154 16.25 -2.21 5.57
C LEU A 154 17.14 -1.20 4.83
N GLU A 155 16.58 -0.40 3.92
CA GLU A 155 17.27 0.61 3.10
C GLU A 155 18.42 0.07 2.23
N GLN A 156 18.46 -1.24 1.96
CA GLN A 156 19.41 -1.89 1.09
C GLN A 156 19.02 -1.71 -0.39
N PHE A 157 18.86 -0.46 -0.82
CA PHE A 157 18.28 -0.08 -2.11
C PHE A 157 19.09 -0.59 -3.31
N ASP A 158 20.40 -0.54 -3.24
CA ASP A 158 21.26 -0.95 -4.35
C ASP A 158 21.22 -2.48 -4.56
N THR A 159 21.17 -3.25 -3.47
CA THR A 159 20.94 -4.70 -3.50
C THR A 159 19.58 -5.03 -4.10
N ALA A 160 18.52 -4.33 -3.68
CA ALA A 160 17.17 -4.52 -4.20
C ALA A 160 17.11 -4.23 -5.71
N ILE A 161 17.63 -3.08 -6.17
CA ILE A 161 17.64 -2.68 -7.59
C ILE A 161 18.46 -3.66 -8.43
N SER A 162 19.65 -4.02 -7.99
CA SER A 162 20.53 -4.94 -8.72
C SER A 162 19.85 -6.30 -8.93
N SER A 163 19.26 -6.85 -7.87
CA SER A 163 18.55 -8.14 -7.92
C SER A 163 17.33 -8.09 -8.85
N VAL A 164 16.52 -7.03 -8.75
CA VAL A 164 15.35 -6.83 -9.63
C VAL A 164 15.77 -6.66 -11.08
N ASN A 165 16.79 -5.84 -11.37
CA ASN A 165 17.26 -5.62 -12.74
C ASN A 165 17.81 -6.89 -13.37
N LYS A 166 18.49 -7.75 -12.59
CA LYS A 166 18.96 -9.05 -13.06
C LYS A 166 17.79 -9.93 -13.51
N LEU A 167 16.72 -9.96 -12.72
CA LEU A 167 15.55 -10.79 -13.00
C LEU A 167 14.69 -10.23 -14.15
N LEU A 168 14.60 -8.91 -14.30
CA LEU A 168 13.89 -8.27 -15.41
C LEU A 168 14.52 -8.54 -16.79
N LYS A 169 15.79 -8.91 -16.85
CA LYS A 169 16.49 -9.32 -18.09
C LYS A 169 16.20 -10.76 -18.51
N ASP A 170 15.52 -11.52 -17.66
CA ASP A 170 15.20 -12.92 -17.93
C ASP A 170 13.87 -13.00 -18.69
N ASP A 171 13.94 -13.48 -19.93
CA ASP A 171 12.77 -13.59 -20.79
C ASP A 171 11.78 -14.68 -20.38
N THR A 172 12.19 -15.60 -19.50
CA THR A 172 11.31 -16.65 -18.97
C THR A 172 10.32 -16.12 -17.94
N ILE A 173 10.54 -14.92 -17.40
CA ILE A 173 9.67 -14.30 -16.39
C ILE A 173 8.38 -13.79 -17.03
N SER A 174 7.25 -14.22 -16.46
CA SER A 174 5.92 -13.84 -16.93
C SER A 174 5.65 -12.33 -16.80
N ASN A 175 4.75 -11.79 -17.62
CA ASN A 175 4.36 -10.39 -17.55
C ASN A 175 3.79 -9.99 -16.17
N LYS A 176 3.03 -10.88 -15.53
CA LYS A 176 2.52 -10.70 -14.17
C LYS A 176 3.66 -10.55 -13.15
N SER A 177 4.68 -11.39 -13.28
CA SER A 177 5.88 -11.31 -12.43
C SER A 177 6.70 -10.05 -12.73
N LYS A 178 6.84 -9.66 -14.00
CA LYS A 178 7.51 -8.40 -14.38
C LYS A 178 6.81 -7.18 -13.77
N GLN A 179 5.48 -7.18 -13.68
CA GLN A 179 4.73 -6.12 -12.99
C GLN A 179 5.16 -6.02 -11.51
N LYS A 180 5.19 -7.14 -10.78
CA LYS A 180 5.66 -7.18 -9.37
C LYS A 180 7.10 -6.66 -9.25
N LEU A 181 7.99 -7.03 -10.17
CA LEU A 181 9.39 -6.58 -10.17
C LEU A 181 9.49 -5.05 -10.41
N TYR A 182 8.72 -4.52 -11.35
CA TYR A 182 8.68 -3.06 -11.58
C TYR A 182 8.06 -2.30 -10.39
N SER A 183 7.09 -2.87 -9.68
CA SER A 183 6.55 -2.23 -8.47
C SER A 183 7.60 -2.14 -7.36
N LEU A 184 8.41 -3.18 -7.15
CA LEU A 184 9.56 -3.14 -6.22
C LEU A 184 10.59 -2.07 -6.63
N LYS A 185 10.91 -1.99 -7.92
CA LYS A 185 11.83 -0.98 -8.45
C LYS A 185 11.28 0.43 -8.24
N SER A 186 9.99 0.61 -8.47
CA SER A 186 9.29 1.89 -8.24
C SER A 186 9.28 2.26 -6.76
N GLU A 187 9.07 1.31 -5.86
CA GLU A 187 9.11 1.54 -4.41
C GLU A 187 10.50 2.02 -3.96
N VAL A 188 11.58 1.46 -4.51
CA VAL A 188 12.94 1.95 -4.24
C VAL A 188 13.09 3.42 -4.67
N TYR A 189 12.67 3.76 -5.90
CA TYR A 189 12.79 5.14 -6.38
C TYR A 189 11.88 6.10 -5.61
N TYR A 190 10.70 5.65 -5.17
CA TYR A 190 9.85 6.40 -4.24
C TYR A 190 10.58 6.72 -2.93
N LYS A 191 11.17 5.71 -2.28
CA LYS A 191 11.94 5.87 -1.02
C LYS A 191 13.16 6.77 -1.20
N LYS A 192 13.87 6.66 -2.33
CA LYS A 192 15.02 7.52 -2.67
C LYS A 192 14.61 8.92 -3.14
N LYS A 193 13.31 9.20 -3.32
CA LYS A 193 12.77 10.45 -3.89
C LYS A 193 13.34 10.77 -5.28
N ASP A 194 13.73 9.74 -6.05
CA ASP A 194 14.15 9.86 -7.44
C ASP A 194 12.92 9.84 -8.35
N TYR A 195 12.27 10.99 -8.44
CA TYR A 195 10.95 11.13 -9.05
C TYR A 195 10.93 10.82 -10.55
N ASN A 196 12.01 11.14 -11.29
CA ASN A 196 12.09 10.83 -12.71
C ASN A 196 12.13 9.32 -12.95
N LYS A 197 12.95 8.59 -12.20
CA LYS A 197 13.02 7.13 -12.29
C LYS A 197 11.78 6.45 -11.72
N LEU A 198 11.13 7.04 -10.71
CA LEU A 198 9.84 6.57 -10.21
C LEU A 198 8.79 6.58 -11.32
N ILE A 199 8.63 7.69 -12.05
CA ILE A 199 7.69 7.82 -13.15
C ILE A 199 7.99 6.80 -14.26
N GLU A 200 9.26 6.68 -14.66
CA GLU A 200 9.69 5.72 -15.70
C GLU A 200 9.37 4.27 -15.27
N SER A 201 9.72 3.89 -14.06
CA SER A 201 9.48 2.55 -13.54
C SER A 201 7.99 2.23 -13.41
N LEU A 202 7.18 3.18 -12.93
CA LEU A 202 5.72 3.03 -12.84
C LEU A 202 5.08 2.85 -14.23
N LYS A 203 5.54 3.58 -15.25
CA LYS A 203 5.08 3.38 -16.64
C LYS A 203 5.31 1.93 -17.13
N ASN A 204 6.39 1.30 -16.72
CA ASN A 204 6.64 -0.11 -17.04
C ASN A 204 5.80 -1.07 -16.20
N THR A 205 5.44 -0.71 -14.97
CA THR A 205 4.54 -1.50 -14.11
C THR A 205 3.18 -1.67 -14.76
N PHE A 206 2.55 -0.60 -15.24
CA PHE A 206 1.19 -0.70 -15.77
C PHE A 206 1.10 -1.17 -17.22
N LYS A 207 2.18 -1.22 -18.00
CA LYS A 207 2.16 -1.89 -19.31
C LYS A 207 1.76 -3.36 -19.22
N ASN A 208 1.98 -3.97 -18.06
CA ASN A 208 1.72 -5.38 -17.79
C ASN A 208 0.55 -5.58 -16.80
N SER A 209 -0.10 -4.51 -16.33
CA SER A 209 -1.17 -4.59 -15.34
C SER A 209 -2.51 -4.92 -16.01
N ILE A 210 -3.23 -5.87 -15.42
CA ILE A 210 -4.60 -6.25 -15.80
C ILE A 210 -5.60 -5.66 -14.80
N ASP A 211 -5.16 -5.42 -13.55
CA ASP A 211 -6.01 -4.87 -12.49
C ASP A 211 -6.22 -3.36 -12.68
N LYS A 212 -7.49 -2.96 -12.78
CA LYS A 212 -7.88 -1.57 -13.02
C LYS A 212 -7.68 -0.66 -11.80
N ASP A 213 -7.80 -1.20 -10.59
CA ASP A 213 -7.61 -0.42 -9.37
C ASP A 213 -6.11 -0.19 -9.13
N GLU A 214 -5.24 -1.17 -9.41
CA GLU A 214 -3.79 -0.99 -9.41
C GLU A 214 -3.36 0.02 -10.48
N LEU A 215 -3.87 -0.12 -11.72
CA LEU A 215 -3.58 0.82 -12.81
C LEU A 215 -3.97 2.25 -12.43
N ARG A 216 -5.15 2.43 -11.81
CA ARG A 216 -5.60 3.72 -11.30
C ARG A 216 -4.64 4.27 -10.26
N ARG A 217 -4.21 3.43 -9.30
CA ARG A 217 -3.26 3.82 -8.26
C ARG A 217 -1.92 4.27 -8.84
N TYR A 218 -1.34 3.51 -9.76
CA TYR A 218 -0.06 3.87 -10.37
C TYR A 218 -0.13 5.17 -11.16
N LYS A 219 -1.18 5.37 -11.95
CA LYS A 219 -1.40 6.65 -12.66
C LYS A 219 -1.62 7.82 -11.69
N TYR A 220 -2.32 7.59 -10.59
CA TYR A 220 -2.50 8.60 -9.55
C TYR A 220 -1.16 9.00 -8.91
N ILE A 221 -0.31 8.04 -8.55
CA ILE A 221 1.03 8.29 -8.00
C ILE A 221 1.89 9.09 -9.00
N ILE A 222 1.83 8.77 -10.30
CA ILE A 222 2.53 9.55 -11.32
C ILE A 222 2.00 10.99 -11.37
N GLY A 223 0.69 11.18 -11.31
CA GLY A 223 0.09 12.52 -11.24
C GLY A 223 0.56 13.33 -10.02
N GLN A 224 0.60 12.71 -8.83
CA GLN A 224 1.15 13.34 -7.63
C GLN A 224 2.65 13.66 -7.78
N THR A 225 3.41 12.76 -8.42
CA THR A 225 4.84 12.96 -8.64
C THR A 225 5.08 14.16 -9.56
N PHE A 226 4.32 14.30 -10.65
CA PHE A 226 4.39 15.47 -11.50
C PHE A 226 3.99 16.77 -10.79
N LEU A 227 2.99 16.74 -9.89
CA LEU A 227 2.68 17.90 -9.05
C LEU A 227 3.86 18.30 -8.16
N SER A 228 4.56 17.33 -7.58
CA SER A 228 5.75 17.57 -6.76
C SER A 228 6.90 18.19 -7.58
N LEU A 229 7.00 17.82 -8.87
CA LEU A 229 7.93 18.42 -9.84
C LEU A 229 7.46 19.76 -10.40
N LYS A 230 6.26 20.24 -10.00
CA LYS A 230 5.60 21.46 -10.49
C LYS A 230 5.17 21.40 -11.97
N GLU A 231 5.10 20.21 -12.55
CA GLU A 231 4.66 19.94 -13.91
C GLU A 231 3.13 19.74 -13.97
N LYS A 232 2.38 20.84 -13.90
CA LYS A 232 0.91 20.82 -13.77
C LYS A 232 0.20 20.17 -14.97
N ASP A 233 0.66 20.39 -16.20
CA ASP A 233 0.02 19.84 -17.39
C ASP A 233 0.16 18.33 -17.47
N SER A 234 1.36 17.82 -17.19
CA SER A 234 1.62 16.38 -17.07
C SER A 234 0.76 15.76 -15.96
N ALA A 235 0.70 16.38 -14.79
CA ALA A 235 -0.13 15.92 -13.68
C ALA A 235 -1.62 15.88 -14.07
N SER A 236 -2.14 16.92 -14.73
CA SER A 236 -3.52 16.98 -15.21
C SER A 236 -3.86 15.84 -16.15
N THR A 237 -2.96 15.53 -17.08
CA THR A 237 -3.11 14.42 -18.03
C THR A 237 -3.28 13.09 -17.30
N TYR A 238 -2.37 12.77 -16.34
CA TYR A 238 -2.46 11.51 -15.58
C TYR A 238 -3.68 11.46 -14.67
N PHE A 239 -4.08 12.56 -14.05
CA PHE A 239 -5.29 12.61 -13.24
C PHE A 239 -6.56 12.45 -14.08
N LYS A 240 -6.64 13.01 -15.29
CA LYS A 240 -7.74 12.74 -16.23
C LYS A 240 -7.80 11.26 -16.61
N ASP A 241 -6.65 10.64 -16.83
CA ASP A 241 -6.58 9.19 -17.07
C ASP A 241 -7.15 8.39 -15.89
N VAL A 242 -6.83 8.77 -14.63
CA VAL A 242 -7.38 8.14 -13.41
C VAL A 242 -8.90 8.20 -13.40
N ILE A 243 -9.49 9.35 -13.75
CA ILE A 243 -10.95 9.54 -13.81
C ILE A 243 -11.59 8.67 -14.91
N ASN A 244 -10.90 8.47 -16.03
CA ASN A 244 -11.41 7.74 -17.20
C ASN A 244 -11.30 6.22 -17.05
N ILE A 245 -10.53 5.70 -16.09
CA ILE A 245 -10.43 4.27 -15.83
C ILE A 245 -11.80 3.77 -15.31
N ASN A 246 -12.37 2.76 -16.01
CA ASN A 246 -13.61 2.12 -15.59
C ASN A 246 -13.36 1.15 -14.41
N ALA A 247 -13.21 1.72 -13.23
CA ALA A 247 -13.09 1.06 -11.94
C ALA A 247 -14.01 1.77 -10.92
N SER A 248 -13.95 1.42 -9.64
CA SER A 248 -14.85 1.99 -8.62
C SER A 248 -14.73 3.52 -8.54
N LYS A 249 -15.81 4.26 -8.83
CA LYS A 249 -15.91 5.72 -8.64
C LYS A 249 -16.09 6.14 -7.18
N PHE A 250 -16.15 5.19 -6.27
CA PHE A 250 -16.33 5.41 -4.83
C PHE A 250 -15.02 5.33 -4.05
N SER A 251 -13.88 5.18 -4.74
CA SER A 251 -12.57 5.14 -4.09
C SER A 251 -12.11 6.56 -3.68
N ASP A 252 -11.36 6.64 -2.58
CA ASP A 252 -10.75 7.89 -2.12
C ASP A 252 -9.81 8.50 -3.15
N ILE A 253 -9.10 7.65 -3.91
CA ILE A 253 -8.25 8.08 -5.04
C ILE A 253 -9.08 8.84 -6.09
N TYR A 254 -10.29 8.37 -6.40
CA TYR A 254 -11.14 9.02 -7.39
C TYR A 254 -11.57 10.42 -6.91
N LEU A 255 -12.09 10.53 -5.69
CA LEU A 255 -12.49 11.82 -5.12
C LEU A 255 -11.30 12.79 -5.03
N ASP A 256 -10.17 12.32 -4.50
CA ASP A 256 -8.98 13.15 -4.35
C ASP A 256 -8.44 13.62 -5.70
N THR A 257 -8.50 12.76 -6.72
CA THR A 257 -8.14 13.13 -8.10
C THR A 257 -9.03 14.26 -8.64
N GLU A 258 -10.35 14.14 -8.48
CA GLU A 258 -11.29 15.20 -8.89
C GLU A 258 -10.97 16.53 -8.20
N LEU A 259 -10.68 16.47 -6.89
CA LEU A 259 -10.34 17.66 -6.11
C LEU A 259 -9.01 18.28 -6.56
N LYS A 260 -7.98 17.47 -6.84
CA LYS A 260 -6.69 17.97 -7.37
C LYS A 260 -6.82 18.59 -8.75
N ILE A 261 -7.59 17.98 -9.67
CA ILE A 261 -7.85 18.56 -10.99
C ILE A 261 -8.52 19.94 -10.85
N SER A 262 -9.43 20.11 -9.88
CA SER A 262 -10.14 21.37 -9.69
C SER A 262 -9.21 22.55 -9.36
N LEU A 263 -8.03 22.29 -8.81
CA LEU A 263 -7.02 23.33 -8.55
C LEU A 263 -6.05 23.55 -9.71
N ILE A 264 -5.80 22.52 -10.53
CA ILE A 264 -4.85 22.61 -11.63
C ILE A 264 -5.44 23.45 -12.77
N ASN A 265 -6.70 23.23 -13.09
CA ASN A 265 -7.36 23.82 -14.26
C ASN A 265 -8.05 25.17 -13.98
N ASN A 266 -7.81 25.79 -12.85
CA ASN A 266 -8.22 27.12 -12.35
C ASN A 266 -9.66 27.60 -12.68
N ASN A 267 -10.35 27.07 -13.68
CA ASN A 267 -11.65 27.57 -14.17
C ASN A 267 -12.73 26.52 -14.40
N ASP A 268 -12.40 25.22 -14.43
CA ASP A 268 -13.37 24.18 -14.84
C ASP A 268 -14.37 23.79 -13.76
N TYR A 269 -14.11 24.18 -12.51
CA TYR A 269 -14.92 23.79 -11.36
C TYR A 269 -15.42 25.01 -10.59
N GLY A 270 -16.66 25.41 -10.90
CA GLY A 270 -17.35 26.48 -10.17
C GLY A 270 -17.86 26.05 -8.80
N SER A 271 -18.41 27.02 -8.06
CA SER A 271 -19.02 26.80 -6.73
C SER A 271 -20.04 25.66 -6.71
N ASP A 272 -20.79 25.46 -7.80
CA ASP A 272 -21.82 24.43 -7.89
C ASP A 272 -21.26 23.01 -7.88
N TYR A 273 -20.06 22.80 -8.43
CA TYR A 273 -19.37 21.52 -8.33
C TYR A 273 -19.10 21.13 -6.87
N PHE A 274 -18.50 22.04 -6.10
CA PHE A 274 -18.17 21.77 -4.69
C PHE A 274 -19.42 21.60 -3.83
N LYS A 275 -20.45 22.44 -4.04
CA LYS A 275 -21.75 22.31 -3.36
C LYS A 275 -22.40 20.95 -3.65
N LYS A 276 -22.38 20.51 -4.92
CA LYS A 276 -22.90 19.19 -5.30
C LYS A 276 -22.12 18.07 -4.61
N LYS A 277 -20.79 18.17 -4.50
CA LYS A 277 -19.97 17.17 -3.79
C LYS A 277 -20.26 17.13 -2.29
N LEU A 278 -20.40 18.30 -1.64
CA LEU A 278 -20.72 18.41 -0.22
C LEU A 278 -22.10 17.82 0.13
N ASN A 279 -23.08 17.91 -0.80
CA ASN A 279 -24.43 17.38 -0.61
C ASN A 279 -24.56 15.87 -0.89
N GLN A 280 -23.50 15.19 -1.36
CA GLN A 280 -23.53 13.75 -1.60
C GLN A 280 -23.32 12.98 -0.28
N PRO A 281 -24.26 12.12 0.16
CA PRO A 281 -24.13 11.39 1.43
C PRO A 281 -22.84 10.57 1.55
N ARG A 282 -22.37 9.99 0.43
CA ARG A 282 -21.13 9.22 0.37
C ARG A 282 -19.86 10.01 0.72
N ASN A 283 -19.92 11.34 0.62
CA ASN A 283 -18.78 12.22 0.89
C ASN A 283 -18.80 12.76 2.33
N TYR A 284 -19.66 12.22 3.21
CA TYR A 284 -19.82 12.73 4.58
C TYR A 284 -18.48 12.84 5.31
N LEU A 285 -17.67 11.77 5.31
CA LEU A 285 -16.35 11.74 5.95
C LEU A 285 -15.30 12.63 5.25
N SER A 286 -15.56 13.05 4.01
CA SER A 286 -14.64 13.86 3.20
C SER A 286 -15.02 15.34 3.13
N LYS A 287 -16.06 15.77 3.86
CA LYS A 287 -16.55 17.17 3.80
C LYS A 287 -15.46 18.19 4.15
N GLY A 288 -14.65 17.91 5.18
CA GLY A 288 -13.52 18.75 5.55
C GLY A 288 -12.56 18.94 4.38
N LYS A 289 -12.16 17.85 3.72
CA LYS A 289 -11.29 17.86 2.56
C LYS A 289 -11.89 18.61 1.37
N ILE A 290 -13.18 18.39 1.07
CA ILE A 290 -13.88 19.09 -0.01
C ILE A 290 -13.92 20.61 0.26
N ASN A 291 -14.24 21.02 1.49
CA ASN A 291 -14.24 22.44 1.89
C ASN A 291 -12.84 23.07 1.77
N TYR A 292 -11.78 22.33 2.12
CA TYR A 292 -10.41 22.79 1.92
C TYR A 292 -10.09 23.08 0.45
N TYR A 293 -10.39 22.15 -0.47
CA TYR A 293 -10.16 22.37 -1.89
C TYR A 293 -11.06 23.47 -2.47
N TYR A 294 -12.27 23.61 -1.96
CA TYR A 294 -13.15 24.71 -2.29
C TYR A 294 -12.57 26.06 -1.84
N ALA A 295 -12.05 26.11 -0.61
CA ALA A 295 -11.33 27.28 -0.11
C ALA A 295 -10.12 27.64 -0.99
N LYS A 296 -9.30 26.66 -1.35
CA LYS A 296 -8.15 26.86 -2.25
C LYS A 296 -8.56 27.45 -3.60
N ASN A 297 -9.70 27.04 -4.16
CA ASN A 297 -10.21 27.61 -5.40
C ASN A 297 -10.52 29.10 -5.27
N PHE A 298 -11.04 29.56 -4.12
CA PHE A 298 -11.24 31.00 -3.86
C PHE A 298 -9.94 31.73 -3.58
N ILE A 299 -9.03 31.14 -2.81
CA ILE A 299 -7.71 31.73 -2.50
C ILE A 299 -6.92 32.00 -3.80
N ILE A 300 -6.92 31.05 -4.74
CA ILE A 300 -6.26 31.21 -6.04
C ILE A 300 -6.87 32.36 -6.85
N LYS A 301 -8.17 32.64 -6.65
CA LYS A 301 -8.90 33.78 -7.27
C LYS A 301 -8.83 35.07 -6.44
N GLU A 302 -7.97 35.11 -5.44
CA GLU A 302 -7.76 36.24 -4.52
C GLU A 302 -8.97 36.61 -3.66
N ASP A 303 -10.04 35.76 -3.62
CA ASP A 303 -11.16 35.95 -2.69
C ASP A 303 -10.80 35.34 -1.31
N LEU A 304 -9.91 36.04 -0.59
CA LEU A 304 -9.38 35.57 0.70
C LEU A 304 -10.47 35.49 1.77
N ILE A 305 -11.51 36.32 1.70
CA ILE A 305 -12.60 36.32 2.68
C ILE A 305 -13.38 34.99 2.60
N LYS A 306 -13.83 34.61 1.40
CA LYS A 306 -14.52 33.32 1.22
C LYS A 306 -13.57 32.15 1.48
N GLY A 307 -12.32 32.25 1.06
CA GLY A 307 -11.29 31.26 1.35
C GLY A 307 -11.20 30.99 2.85
N LYS A 308 -11.07 32.04 3.68
CA LYS A 308 -10.98 31.97 5.14
C LYS A 308 -12.23 31.32 5.79
N ILE A 309 -13.44 31.69 5.32
CA ILE A 309 -14.68 31.09 5.79
C ILE A 309 -14.72 29.59 5.52
N LEU A 310 -14.37 29.18 4.30
CA LEU A 310 -14.37 27.76 3.90
C LEU A 310 -13.28 26.96 4.60
N LEU A 311 -12.10 27.54 4.89
CA LEU A 311 -11.08 26.88 5.71
C LEU A 311 -11.57 26.62 7.14
N LYS A 312 -12.30 27.56 7.75
CA LYS A 312 -12.91 27.36 9.07
C LYS A 312 -13.99 26.27 9.01
N ASN A 313 -14.78 26.21 7.93
CA ASN A 313 -15.74 25.12 7.72
C ASN A 313 -15.01 23.78 7.53
N ALA A 314 -13.87 23.77 6.83
CA ALA A 314 -13.06 22.58 6.67
C ALA A 314 -12.55 22.02 8.01
N LEU A 315 -12.10 22.89 8.94
CA LEU A 315 -11.72 22.48 10.31
C LEU A 315 -12.91 21.88 11.06
N LYS A 316 -14.09 22.52 10.99
CA LYS A 316 -15.30 22.04 11.67
C LYS A 316 -15.78 20.69 11.19
N GLU A 317 -15.62 20.41 9.90
CA GLU A 317 -16.06 19.17 9.25
C GLU A 317 -14.90 18.14 9.15
N ASN A 318 -13.73 18.41 9.75
CA ASN A 318 -12.62 17.48 9.78
C ASN A 318 -12.95 16.27 10.67
N GLN A 319 -12.68 15.07 10.14
CA GLN A 319 -12.89 13.78 10.80
C GLN A 319 -11.52 13.17 11.16
N ASP A 320 -10.79 13.80 12.07
CA ASP A 320 -9.52 13.35 12.61
C ASP A 320 -8.39 13.16 11.53
N ASP A 321 -8.40 14.00 10.47
CA ASP A 321 -7.29 14.07 9.52
C ASP A 321 -6.32 15.19 9.96
N GLU A 322 -5.30 14.82 10.74
CA GLU A 322 -4.26 15.75 11.22
C GLU A 322 -3.51 16.45 10.07
N ASN A 323 -3.33 15.77 8.94
CA ASN A 323 -2.67 16.37 7.77
C ASN A 323 -3.56 17.43 7.11
N LEU A 324 -4.86 17.19 7.04
CA LEU A 324 -5.82 18.21 6.60
C LEU A 324 -5.79 19.41 7.54
N GLU A 325 -5.85 19.18 8.84
CA GLU A 325 -5.83 20.21 9.87
C GLU A 325 -4.56 21.07 9.76
N LYS A 326 -3.39 20.45 9.68
CA LYS A 326 -2.12 21.11 9.46
C LYS A 326 -2.11 21.98 8.20
N ASN A 327 -2.63 21.44 7.08
CA ASN A 327 -2.71 22.20 5.84
C ASN A 327 -3.66 23.39 5.94
N ILE A 328 -4.79 23.25 6.65
CA ILE A 328 -5.73 24.35 6.87
C ILE A 328 -5.06 25.46 7.70
N TYR A 329 -4.41 25.11 8.80
CA TYR A 329 -3.71 26.11 9.62
C TYR A 329 -2.59 26.81 8.84
N TYR A 330 -1.87 26.08 7.98
CA TYR A 330 -0.84 26.70 7.14
C TYR A 330 -1.43 27.69 6.12
N GLU A 331 -2.59 27.40 5.52
CA GLU A 331 -3.28 28.35 4.62
C GLU A 331 -3.82 29.56 5.40
N LEU A 332 -4.38 29.36 6.60
CA LEU A 332 -4.82 30.46 7.46
C LEU A 332 -3.66 31.35 7.91
N PHE A 333 -2.52 30.75 8.24
CA PHE A 333 -1.28 31.48 8.49
C PHE A 333 -0.89 32.37 7.30
N ASN A 334 -0.84 31.82 6.09
CA ASN A 334 -0.46 32.56 4.89
C ASN A 334 -1.45 33.73 4.60
N ILE A 335 -2.76 33.48 4.74
CA ILE A 335 -3.77 34.53 4.54
C ILE A 335 -3.58 35.67 5.55
N ASN A 336 -3.40 35.36 6.84
CA ASN A 336 -3.22 36.39 7.85
C ASN A 336 -1.92 37.15 7.68
N LEU A 337 -0.86 36.56 7.14
CA LEU A 337 0.35 37.29 6.75
C LEU A 337 0.07 38.30 5.62
N ILE A 338 -0.70 37.93 4.61
CA ILE A 338 -1.10 38.83 3.51
C ILE A 338 -1.92 39.99 4.06
N GLU A 339 -2.83 39.73 4.99
CA GLU A 339 -3.67 40.73 5.66
C GLU A 339 -2.91 41.57 6.71
N LYS A 340 -1.63 41.24 7.00
CA LYS A 340 -0.77 41.86 8.02
C LYS A 340 -1.33 41.68 9.46
N ASP A 341 -2.15 40.65 9.66
CA ASP A 341 -2.64 40.24 10.98
C ASP A 341 -1.63 39.26 11.62
N TYR A 342 -0.51 39.81 12.08
CA TYR A 342 0.61 38.99 12.57
C TYR A 342 0.28 38.21 13.86
N LEU A 343 -0.67 38.71 14.68
CA LEU A 343 -1.08 38.02 15.90
C LEU A 343 -1.78 36.68 15.57
N ASN A 344 -2.79 36.72 14.70
CA ASN A 344 -3.48 35.52 14.26
C ASN A 344 -2.57 34.64 13.39
N ALA A 345 -1.71 35.22 12.56
CA ALA A 345 -0.73 34.45 11.77
C ALA A 345 0.16 33.60 12.70
N ASN A 346 0.72 34.19 13.75
CA ASN A 346 1.56 33.47 14.71
C ASN A 346 0.80 32.34 15.41
N SER A 347 -0.44 32.58 15.84
CA SER A 347 -1.29 31.55 16.46
C SER A 347 -1.50 30.35 15.55
N TYR A 348 -1.77 30.56 14.24
CA TYR A 348 -1.91 29.47 13.29
C TYR A 348 -0.58 28.76 12.99
N LEU A 349 0.54 29.50 12.97
CA LEU A 349 1.86 28.90 12.81
C LEU A 349 2.20 27.97 13.99
N ASP A 350 1.89 28.38 15.22
CA ASP A 350 2.04 27.54 16.41
C ASP A 350 1.23 26.22 16.27
N SER A 351 0.00 26.32 15.78
CA SER A 351 -0.83 25.13 15.51
C SER A 351 -0.19 24.21 14.47
N VAL A 352 0.39 24.75 13.40
CA VAL A 352 1.13 23.95 12.39
C VAL A 352 2.35 23.27 13.00
N ILE A 353 3.09 23.96 13.86
CA ILE A 353 4.29 23.44 14.53
C ILE A 353 3.92 22.27 15.43
N ILE A 354 2.87 22.40 16.24
CA ILE A 354 2.38 21.34 17.13
C ILE A 354 2.03 20.06 16.34
N LEU A 355 1.41 20.19 15.16
CA LEU A 355 1.04 19.06 14.28
C LEU A 355 2.19 18.58 13.38
N THR A 356 3.40 19.08 13.58
CA THR A 356 4.56 18.72 12.75
C THR A 356 5.54 17.88 13.57
N ASP A 357 6.02 16.77 12.98
CA ASP A 357 7.01 15.91 13.60
C ASP A 357 8.28 16.70 13.99
N ASN A 358 8.63 16.67 15.27
CA ASN A 358 9.73 17.41 15.87
C ASN A 358 11.11 17.03 15.28
N SER A 359 11.23 15.84 14.72
CA SER A 359 12.48 15.37 14.07
C SER A 359 12.62 15.83 12.61
N SER A 360 11.55 16.40 12.03
CA SER A 360 11.52 16.76 10.62
C SER A 360 12.24 18.07 10.31
N LYS A 361 12.90 18.14 9.13
CA LYS A 361 13.48 19.41 8.62
C LYS A 361 12.42 20.52 8.52
N THR A 362 11.18 20.16 8.28
CA THR A 362 10.05 21.09 8.21
C THR A 362 9.80 21.77 9.54
N PHE A 363 9.86 21.03 10.66
CA PHE A 363 9.72 21.58 12.01
C PHE A 363 10.73 22.69 12.29
N PHE A 364 12.02 22.45 12.00
CA PHE A 364 13.06 23.46 12.18
C PHE A 364 12.85 24.69 11.30
N THR A 365 12.39 24.49 10.06
CA THR A 365 12.11 25.60 9.13
C THR A 365 10.94 26.46 9.60
N LEU A 366 9.89 25.85 10.17
CA LEU A 366 8.72 26.55 10.69
C LEU A 366 9.06 27.35 11.95
N ASN A 367 9.84 26.76 12.87
CA ASN A 367 10.30 27.48 14.06
C ASN A 367 11.14 28.73 13.71
N LYS A 368 12.00 28.64 12.69
CA LYS A 368 12.75 29.80 12.19
C LYS A 368 11.86 30.90 11.57
N LYS A 369 10.67 30.54 11.06
CA LYS A 369 9.71 31.54 10.55
C LYS A 369 8.92 32.23 11.67
N ARG A 370 8.88 31.63 12.84
CA ARG A 370 8.23 32.14 14.04
C ARG A 370 9.06 33.25 14.73
N GLU A 371 10.39 33.17 14.64
CA GLU A 371 11.35 34.22 15.09
C GLU A 371 11.32 35.41 14.12
#